data_236ac61d5785e8409dea470f58bd1f82
#
_entry.id   236ac61d5785e8409dea470f58bd1f82
#
_cell.length_a   1.000
_cell.length_b   1.000
_cell.length_c   1.000
_cell.angle_alpha   90.00
_cell.angle_beta   90.00
_cell.angle_gamma   90.00
#
_symmetry.space_group_name_H-M   'P 1'
#
loop_
_entity.id
_entity.type
_entity.pdbx_description
1 polymer ?
#
loop_
_entity_poly.entity_id
_entity_poly.type
_entity_poly.pdbx_seq_one_letter_code
_entity_poly.pdbx_strand_id
1 'polypeptide(L)'
;MSKTPERSAGPRYTLDRITAFPAIVGDHKDFLCVGGLAGTAKDLASLTGDGANYYGLAGAMGAAVSIGLGLALARPDKKVLVATGDGELLMNIGALATVSVLNPPNLRILCVDNGHYGETGYQKSHTCLGVDLEQMAIGAGIKSTCSIEKEADIAKGAKMLRETNGSCFVLLRVKPTDGPKVKRLMDPDASRVRFRMASLGHP
;
A
#
# COMPACT_ATOMS: atom_id res chain seq x y z
N MET A 1 -27.84 17.36 18.88
CA MET A 1 -27.02 16.23 18.38
C MET A 1 -27.38 16.02 16.93
N SER A 2 -26.54 16.50 16.02
CA SER A 2 -26.71 16.29 14.57
C SER A 2 -26.46 14.82 14.26
N LYS A 3 -27.45 14.11 13.72
CA LYS A 3 -27.29 12.77 13.20
C LYS A 3 -26.33 12.84 12.02
N THR A 4 -25.16 12.25 12.15
CA THR A 4 -24.27 11.98 11.00
C THR A 4 -25.10 11.25 9.95
N PRO A 5 -25.13 11.68 8.69
CA PRO A 5 -25.90 10.99 7.67
C PRO A 5 -25.37 9.54 7.55
N GLU A 6 -26.26 8.57 7.73
CA GLU A 6 -25.99 7.17 7.36
C GLU A 6 -25.66 7.15 5.86
N ARG A 7 -24.36 7.09 5.57
CA ARG A 7 -23.93 6.74 4.21
C ARG A 7 -24.37 5.30 4.00
N SER A 8 -25.36 5.08 3.14
CA SER A 8 -25.73 3.76 2.66
C SER A 8 -24.50 3.12 2.01
N ALA A 9 -23.77 2.35 2.79
CA ALA A 9 -22.64 1.59 2.32
C ALA A 9 -23.20 0.39 1.55
N GLY A 10 -23.33 0.52 0.24
CA GLY A 10 -23.28 -0.65 -0.63
C GLY A 10 -22.00 -1.45 -0.34
N PRO A 11 -21.91 -2.74 -0.69
CA PRO A 11 -20.76 -3.58 -0.34
C PRO A 11 -19.48 -3.03 -0.98
N ARG A 12 -18.71 -2.23 -0.25
CA ARG A 12 -17.45 -1.62 -0.73
C ARG A 12 -16.28 -2.60 -0.77
N TYR A 13 -16.39 -3.72 -0.04
CA TYR A 13 -15.32 -4.69 0.17
C TYR A 13 -15.68 -5.99 -0.55
N THR A 14 -15.65 -5.97 -1.89
CA THR A 14 -16.11 -7.11 -2.71
C THR A 14 -14.97 -7.90 -3.35
N LEU A 15 -13.81 -7.27 -3.54
CA LEU A 15 -12.68 -7.88 -4.23
C LEU A 15 -11.97 -8.91 -3.34
N ASP A 16 -11.48 -9.96 -3.97
CA ASP A 16 -10.56 -10.89 -3.31
C ASP A 16 -9.12 -10.35 -3.47
N ARG A 17 -8.44 -10.15 -2.33
CA ARG A 17 -7.07 -9.65 -2.32
C ARG A 17 -6.08 -10.57 -3.04
N ILE A 18 -6.32 -11.89 -3.00
CA ILE A 18 -5.44 -12.90 -3.61
C ILE A 18 -5.35 -12.70 -5.14
N THR A 19 -6.45 -12.30 -5.75
CA THR A 19 -6.51 -12.04 -7.21
C THR A 19 -6.30 -10.58 -7.55
N ALA A 20 -6.89 -9.65 -6.79
CA ALA A 20 -6.88 -8.23 -7.10
C ALA A 20 -5.50 -7.59 -6.89
N PHE A 21 -4.77 -7.94 -5.83
CA PHE A 21 -3.46 -7.35 -5.55
C PHE A 21 -2.43 -7.66 -6.66
N PRO A 22 -2.20 -8.92 -7.06
CA PRO A 22 -1.28 -9.18 -8.16
C PRO A 22 -1.75 -8.61 -9.50
N ALA A 23 -3.07 -8.56 -9.76
CA ALA A 23 -3.60 -8.00 -11.00
C ALA A 23 -3.36 -6.48 -11.10
N ILE A 24 -3.42 -5.74 -9.98
CA ILE A 24 -3.19 -4.29 -9.98
C ILE A 24 -1.69 -3.94 -10.00
N VAL A 25 -0.85 -4.74 -9.33
CA VAL A 25 0.61 -4.51 -9.33
C VAL A 25 1.24 -4.96 -10.65
N GLY A 26 0.83 -6.10 -11.21
CA GLY A 26 1.42 -6.69 -12.41
C GLY A 26 2.86 -7.16 -12.17
N ASP A 27 3.79 -6.90 -13.10
CA ASP A 27 5.19 -7.30 -12.93
C ASP A 27 5.86 -6.47 -11.81
N HIS A 28 6.13 -7.13 -10.70
CA HIS A 28 6.74 -6.52 -9.52
C HIS A 28 8.21 -6.14 -9.73
N LYS A 29 8.87 -6.69 -10.77
CA LYS A 29 10.30 -6.40 -11.07
C LYS A 29 10.52 -4.96 -11.52
N ASP A 30 9.44 -4.29 -11.96
CA ASP A 30 9.47 -2.87 -12.30
C ASP A 30 9.64 -1.95 -11.07
N PHE A 31 9.53 -2.51 -9.85
CA PHE A 31 9.49 -1.72 -8.63
C PHE A 31 10.55 -2.17 -7.60
N LEU A 32 11.02 -1.20 -6.82
CA LEU A 32 11.48 -1.44 -5.47
C LEU A 32 10.26 -1.41 -4.54
N CYS A 33 9.98 -2.52 -3.87
CA CYS A 33 8.76 -2.68 -3.08
C CYS A 33 9.03 -2.47 -1.59
N VAL A 34 8.20 -1.66 -0.93
CA VAL A 34 8.19 -1.49 0.53
C VAL A 34 6.84 -1.98 1.03
N GLY A 35 6.84 -2.95 1.92
CA GLY A 35 5.62 -3.51 2.49
C GLY A 35 5.49 -3.20 3.97
N GLY A 36 4.30 -2.79 4.37
CA GLY A 36 3.97 -2.55 5.75
C GLY A 36 3.78 -3.82 6.57
N LEU A 37 2.61 -3.97 7.19
CA LEU A 37 2.28 -5.03 8.12
C LEU A 37 1.19 -5.96 7.58
N ALA A 38 1.02 -7.11 8.22
CA ALA A 38 -0.13 -8.01 8.10
C ALA A 38 -0.37 -8.50 6.67
N GLY A 39 -1.58 -8.29 6.17
CA GLY A 39 -2.01 -8.74 4.85
C GLY A 39 -1.15 -8.19 3.72
N THR A 40 -0.82 -6.89 3.72
CA THR A 40 -0.02 -6.26 2.66
C THR A 40 1.40 -6.78 2.60
N ALA A 41 2.00 -7.09 3.74
CA ALA A 41 3.31 -7.76 3.77
C ALA A 41 3.24 -9.18 3.21
N LYS A 42 2.13 -9.91 3.46
CA LYS A 42 1.90 -11.24 2.87
C LYS A 42 1.64 -11.15 1.36
N ASP A 43 0.88 -10.14 0.92
CA ASP A 43 0.60 -9.90 -0.50
C ASP A 43 1.90 -9.65 -1.29
N LEU A 44 2.75 -8.75 -0.80
CA LEU A 44 4.03 -8.46 -1.45
C LEU A 44 4.99 -9.65 -1.38
N ALA A 45 5.11 -10.31 -0.23
CA ALA A 45 5.97 -11.49 -0.12
C ALA A 45 5.54 -12.62 -1.06
N SER A 46 4.22 -12.83 -1.20
CA SER A 46 3.69 -13.83 -2.16
C SER A 46 3.98 -13.43 -3.60
N LEU A 47 3.75 -12.17 -3.95
CA LEU A 47 3.95 -11.67 -5.31
C LEU A 47 5.42 -11.69 -5.73
N THR A 48 6.33 -11.30 -4.82
CA THR A 48 7.77 -11.19 -5.09
C THR A 48 8.55 -12.47 -4.82
N GLY A 49 7.91 -13.51 -4.26
CA GLY A 49 8.59 -14.68 -3.72
C GLY A 49 9.50 -14.33 -2.53
N ASP A 50 9.13 -13.30 -1.76
CA ASP A 50 9.97 -12.68 -0.72
C ASP A 50 11.36 -12.29 -1.25
N GLY A 51 11.39 -11.79 -2.50
CA GLY A 51 12.60 -11.55 -3.28
C GLY A 51 13.38 -10.30 -2.86
N ALA A 52 14.50 -10.09 -3.51
CA ALA A 52 15.48 -9.05 -3.14
C ALA A 52 14.98 -7.62 -3.42
N ASN A 53 14.03 -7.42 -4.30
CA ASN A 53 13.39 -6.11 -4.56
C ASN A 53 12.27 -5.75 -3.56
N TYR A 54 12.04 -6.57 -2.53
CA TYR A 54 11.05 -6.35 -1.50
C TYR A 54 11.69 -6.12 -0.13
N TYR A 55 11.36 -4.99 0.50
CA TYR A 55 11.70 -4.65 1.87
C TYR A 55 10.44 -4.69 2.74
N GLY A 56 10.37 -5.69 3.61
CA GLY A 56 9.29 -5.85 4.59
C GLY A 56 9.66 -5.26 5.93
N LEU A 57 8.72 -4.57 6.57
CA LEU A 57 8.96 -3.87 7.84
C LEU A 57 8.80 -4.76 9.07
N ALA A 58 8.65 -6.06 8.91
CA ALA A 58 8.66 -7.09 9.97
C ALA A 58 7.71 -6.82 11.16
N GLY A 59 6.66 -6.02 10.98
CA GLY A 59 5.67 -5.72 12.02
C GLY A 59 5.58 -4.25 12.43
N ALA A 60 6.42 -3.37 11.89
CA ALA A 60 6.28 -1.93 12.11
C ALA A 60 5.06 -1.37 11.37
N MET A 61 4.29 -0.51 12.03
CA MET A 61 3.12 0.16 11.48
C MET A 61 3.39 1.65 11.26
N GLY A 62 2.77 2.23 10.22
CA GLY A 62 2.81 3.67 9.93
C GLY A 62 4.09 4.17 9.27
N ALA A 63 5.09 3.32 9.04
CA ALA A 63 6.39 3.73 8.50
C ALA A 63 6.53 3.53 6.99
N ALA A 64 5.72 2.66 6.37
CA ALA A 64 5.92 2.24 4.98
C ALA A 64 5.93 3.41 3.98
N VAL A 65 5.00 4.36 4.11
CA VAL A 65 4.93 5.52 3.20
C VAL A 65 6.15 6.41 3.33
N SER A 66 6.59 6.71 4.56
CA SER A 66 7.77 7.56 4.81
C SER A 66 9.07 6.90 4.32
N ILE A 67 9.21 5.58 4.51
CA ILE A 67 10.35 4.82 3.99
C ILE A 67 10.33 4.81 2.46
N GLY A 68 9.17 4.54 1.87
CA GLY A 68 9.02 4.57 0.41
C GLY A 68 9.31 5.94 -0.19
N LEU A 69 8.90 7.02 0.49
CA LEU A 69 9.23 8.38 0.09
C LEU A 69 10.75 8.62 0.10
N GLY A 70 11.42 8.27 1.20
CA GLY A 70 12.88 8.38 1.29
C GLY A 70 13.60 7.58 0.20
N LEU A 71 13.13 6.36 -0.06
CA LEU A 71 13.66 5.51 -1.12
C LEU A 71 13.44 6.11 -2.52
N ALA A 72 12.25 6.67 -2.79
CA ALA A 72 11.94 7.31 -4.07
C ALA A 72 12.83 8.53 -4.34
N LEU A 73 13.11 9.32 -3.31
CA LEU A 73 14.02 10.46 -3.41
C LEU A 73 15.47 10.03 -3.62
N ALA A 74 15.91 8.96 -2.95
CA ALA A 74 17.27 8.42 -3.07
C ALA A 74 17.51 7.65 -4.38
N ARG A 75 16.46 7.11 -5.01
CA ARG A 75 16.53 6.31 -6.24
C ARG A 75 15.55 6.83 -7.29
N PRO A 76 15.80 8.04 -7.87
CA PRO A 76 14.93 8.62 -8.89
C PRO A 76 14.89 7.80 -10.19
N ASP A 77 15.85 6.92 -10.39
CA ASP A 77 15.96 5.97 -11.52
C ASP A 77 15.05 4.74 -11.39
N LYS A 78 14.45 4.50 -10.22
CA LYS A 78 13.62 3.34 -9.93
C LYS A 78 12.21 3.74 -9.52
N LYS A 79 11.20 3.01 -9.96
CA LYS A 79 9.86 3.14 -9.39
C LYS A 79 9.82 2.49 -8.01
N VAL A 80 9.21 3.16 -7.06
CA VAL A 80 9.03 2.65 -5.69
C VAL A 80 7.55 2.39 -5.46
N LEU A 81 7.21 1.15 -5.13
CA LEU A 81 5.87 0.74 -4.72
C LEU A 81 5.82 0.58 -3.21
N VAL A 82 4.96 1.33 -2.57
CA VAL A 82 4.59 1.14 -1.17
C VAL A 82 3.26 0.41 -1.12
N ALA A 83 3.21 -0.76 -0.46
CA ALA A 83 1.96 -1.41 -0.11
C ALA A 83 1.72 -1.29 1.40
N THR A 84 0.65 -0.60 1.78
CA THR A 84 0.26 -0.35 3.17
C THR A 84 -1.19 -0.75 3.41
N GLY A 85 -1.56 -1.07 4.65
CA GLY A 85 -2.95 -1.33 5.04
C GLY A 85 -3.65 -0.05 5.49
N ASP A 86 -4.98 -0.09 5.56
CA ASP A 86 -5.81 1.02 6.03
C ASP A 86 -5.47 1.43 7.46
N GLY A 87 -5.47 0.49 8.40
CA GLY A 87 -5.13 0.76 9.80
C GLY A 87 -3.67 1.17 10.01
N GLU A 88 -2.76 0.62 9.22
CA GLU A 88 -1.35 0.98 9.24
C GLU A 88 -1.13 2.42 8.75
N LEU A 89 -1.72 2.79 7.62
CA LEU A 89 -1.60 4.13 7.06
C LEU A 89 -2.17 5.19 8.01
N LEU A 90 -3.30 4.90 8.66
CA LEU A 90 -3.93 5.80 9.63
C LEU A 90 -3.04 6.12 10.82
N MET A 91 -2.10 5.26 11.20
CA MET A 91 -1.15 5.55 12.28
C MET A 91 -0.18 6.69 11.95
N ASN A 92 0.04 6.98 10.66
CA ASN A 92 0.90 8.07 10.21
C ASN A 92 0.34 8.71 8.93
N ILE A 93 -0.93 9.07 8.97
CA ILE A 93 -1.63 9.67 7.81
C ILE A 93 -0.98 10.97 7.36
N GLY A 94 -0.32 11.69 8.25
CA GLY A 94 0.42 12.92 7.97
C GLY A 94 1.57 12.74 6.96
N ALA A 95 2.07 11.51 6.78
CA ALA A 95 3.07 11.21 5.75
C ALA A 95 2.59 11.56 4.34
N LEU A 96 1.27 11.50 4.07
CA LEU A 96 0.69 11.89 2.78
C LEU A 96 0.90 13.37 2.46
N ALA A 97 0.89 14.25 3.48
CA ALA A 97 1.17 15.67 3.29
C ALA A 97 2.63 15.88 2.85
N THR A 98 3.58 15.17 3.46
CA THR A 98 4.99 15.22 3.06
C THR A 98 5.19 14.69 1.64
N VAL A 99 4.51 13.59 1.29
CA VAL A 99 4.51 13.05 -0.09
C VAL A 99 3.99 14.08 -1.08
N SER A 100 2.90 14.75 -0.76
CA SER A 100 2.30 15.78 -1.64
C SER A 100 3.23 16.96 -1.89
N VAL A 101 3.93 17.45 -0.85
CA VAL A 101 4.87 18.57 -0.96
C VAL A 101 6.09 18.19 -1.80
N LEU A 102 6.68 17.01 -1.57
CA LEU A 102 7.87 16.56 -2.29
C LEU A 102 7.57 15.99 -3.66
N ASN A 103 6.41 15.38 -3.83
CA ASN A 103 5.83 14.82 -5.05
C ASN A 103 6.84 14.13 -6.00
N PRO A 104 7.63 13.15 -5.54
CA PRO A 104 8.59 12.48 -6.41
C PRO A 104 7.86 11.72 -7.54
N PRO A 105 8.36 11.76 -8.79
CA PRO A 105 7.67 11.22 -9.96
C PRO A 105 7.59 9.69 -9.97
N ASN A 106 8.31 9.02 -9.09
CA ASN A 106 8.50 7.58 -9.07
C ASN A 106 7.88 6.88 -7.84
N LEU A 107 7.16 7.58 -6.95
CA LEU A 107 6.51 6.97 -5.79
C LEU A 107 5.08 6.52 -6.12
N ARG A 108 4.76 5.28 -5.79
CA ARG A 108 3.47 4.63 -5.95
C ARG A 108 2.98 4.12 -4.61
N ILE A 109 1.84 4.60 -4.14
CA ILE A 109 1.25 4.16 -2.87
C ILE A 109 -0.01 3.35 -3.19
N LEU A 110 0.02 2.06 -2.83
CA LEU A 110 -1.11 1.14 -2.89
C LEU A 110 -1.56 0.85 -1.47
N CYS A 111 -2.68 1.43 -1.07
CA CYS A 111 -3.32 1.15 0.21
C CYS A 111 -4.35 0.03 0.02
N VAL A 112 -4.13 -1.10 0.69
CA VAL A 112 -5.06 -2.24 0.68
C VAL A 112 -5.97 -2.10 1.89
N ASP A 113 -7.19 -1.66 1.64
CA ASP A 113 -8.21 -1.42 2.65
C ASP A 113 -9.15 -2.62 2.77
N ASN A 114 -9.06 -3.35 3.88
CA ASN A 114 -9.99 -4.42 4.22
C ASN A 114 -10.99 -4.01 5.32
N GLY A 115 -10.94 -2.77 5.79
CA GLY A 115 -11.80 -2.26 6.86
C GLY A 115 -11.56 -2.85 8.25
N HIS A 116 -10.47 -3.64 8.44
CA HIS A 116 -10.27 -4.40 9.68
C HIS A 116 -8.79 -4.53 10.05
N TYR A 117 -8.54 -4.67 11.36
CA TYR A 117 -7.23 -4.99 11.92
C TYR A 117 -7.03 -6.51 11.99
N GLY A 118 -6.53 -7.11 10.90
CA GLY A 118 -6.45 -8.56 10.74
C GLY A 118 -5.51 -9.28 11.72
N GLU A 119 -4.45 -8.63 12.20
CA GLU A 119 -3.47 -9.26 13.13
C GLU A 119 -3.98 -9.38 14.56
N THR A 120 -4.99 -8.59 14.96
CA THR A 120 -5.44 -8.50 16.36
C THR A 120 -6.84 -9.06 16.58
N GLY A 121 -7.44 -9.71 15.59
CA GLY A 121 -8.75 -10.36 15.69
C GLY A 121 -9.86 -9.71 14.88
N TYR A 122 -9.52 -9.06 13.77
CA TYR A 122 -10.47 -8.50 12.81
C TYR A 122 -11.43 -7.45 13.39
N GLN A 123 -10.98 -6.64 14.34
CA GLN A 123 -11.72 -5.47 14.77
C GLN A 123 -11.90 -4.50 13.61
N LYS A 124 -13.06 -3.84 13.52
CA LYS A 124 -13.33 -2.83 12.51
C LYS A 124 -12.33 -1.68 12.60
N SER A 125 -11.74 -1.32 11.48
CA SER A 125 -10.93 -0.11 11.37
C SER A 125 -11.82 1.10 11.06
N HIS A 126 -11.24 2.29 11.07
CA HIS A 126 -11.96 3.53 10.80
C HIS A 126 -12.59 3.57 9.40
N THR A 127 -11.98 2.90 8.41
CA THR A 127 -12.51 2.86 7.04
C THR A 127 -13.82 2.07 6.96
N CYS A 128 -13.95 0.98 7.73
CA CYS A 128 -15.22 0.27 7.89
C CYS A 128 -16.32 1.14 8.53
N LEU A 129 -15.92 2.15 9.31
CA LEU A 129 -16.81 3.08 10.00
C LEU A 129 -17.06 4.39 9.24
N GLY A 130 -16.60 4.48 7.97
CA GLY A 130 -16.92 5.59 7.08
C GLY A 130 -15.79 6.57 6.78
N VAL A 131 -14.59 6.37 7.33
CA VAL A 131 -13.40 7.15 6.95
C VAL A 131 -12.99 6.78 5.52
N ASP A 132 -12.66 7.77 4.72
CA ASP A 132 -12.26 7.62 3.32
C ASP A 132 -10.81 8.05 3.12
N LEU A 133 -9.92 7.09 2.90
CA LEU A 133 -8.49 7.33 2.75
C LEU A 133 -8.13 7.98 1.40
N GLU A 134 -8.95 7.81 0.36
CA GLU A 134 -8.75 8.52 -0.89
C GLU A 134 -9.02 10.02 -0.69
N GLN A 135 -10.11 10.37 0.01
CA GLN A 135 -10.41 11.76 0.33
C GLN A 135 -9.33 12.39 1.23
N MET A 136 -8.75 11.60 2.15
CA MET A 136 -7.62 12.08 2.96
C MET A 136 -6.37 12.32 2.10
N ALA A 137 -6.09 11.47 1.13
CA ALA A 137 -4.97 11.67 0.19
C ALA A 137 -5.18 12.90 -0.70
N ILE A 138 -6.41 13.12 -1.19
CA ILE A 138 -6.81 14.33 -1.94
C ILE A 138 -6.64 15.58 -1.04
N GLY A 139 -7.15 15.53 0.18
CA GLY A 139 -7.03 16.62 1.16
C GLY A 139 -5.58 16.95 1.55
N ALA A 140 -4.71 15.95 1.54
CA ALA A 140 -3.27 16.13 1.71
C ALA A 140 -2.58 16.76 0.48
N GLY A 141 -3.27 16.85 -0.68
CA GLY A 141 -2.76 17.45 -1.91
C GLY A 141 -2.21 16.47 -2.95
N ILE A 142 -2.38 15.16 -2.78
CA ILE A 142 -1.99 14.19 -3.81
C ILE A 142 -2.97 14.30 -4.98
N LYS A 143 -2.47 14.64 -6.17
CA LYS A 143 -3.30 14.93 -7.35
C LYS A 143 -3.80 13.70 -8.08
N SER A 144 -3.04 12.60 -8.03
CA SER A 144 -3.35 11.36 -8.75
C SER A 144 -3.82 10.31 -7.76
N THR A 145 -5.14 10.17 -7.63
CA THR A 145 -5.76 9.20 -6.73
C THR A 145 -6.84 8.39 -7.42
N CYS A 146 -7.08 7.17 -6.98
CA CYS A 146 -8.27 6.40 -7.34
C CYS A 146 -8.60 5.33 -6.30
N SER A 147 -9.90 5.04 -6.17
CA SER A 147 -10.40 3.86 -5.45
C SER A 147 -10.77 2.76 -6.43
N ILE A 148 -10.46 1.52 -6.02
CA ILE A 148 -10.73 0.28 -6.73
C ILE A 148 -11.65 -0.55 -5.84
N GLU A 149 -12.92 -0.68 -6.23
CA GLU A 149 -13.96 -1.36 -5.45
C GLU A 149 -14.54 -2.58 -6.18
N LYS A 150 -14.30 -2.69 -7.50
CA LYS A 150 -14.78 -3.76 -8.36
C LYS A 150 -13.74 -4.15 -9.41
N GLU A 151 -13.86 -5.34 -9.96
CA GLU A 151 -12.88 -5.88 -10.93
C GLU A 151 -12.68 -5.00 -12.16
N ALA A 152 -13.74 -4.35 -12.65
CA ALA A 152 -13.66 -3.45 -13.78
C ALA A 152 -12.74 -2.23 -13.55
N ASP A 153 -12.45 -1.88 -12.29
CA ASP A 153 -11.60 -0.74 -11.93
C ASP A 153 -10.11 -1.13 -11.81
N ILE A 154 -9.78 -2.43 -11.78
CA ILE A 154 -8.38 -2.91 -11.58
C ILE A 154 -7.45 -2.36 -12.65
N ALA A 155 -7.87 -2.38 -13.92
CA ALA A 155 -7.08 -1.84 -15.02
C ALA A 155 -6.75 -0.35 -14.85
N LYS A 156 -7.66 0.45 -14.30
CA LYS A 156 -7.45 1.87 -13.99
C LYS A 156 -6.37 2.04 -12.92
N GLY A 157 -6.42 1.25 -11.85
CA GLY A 157 -5.41 1.28 -10.79
C GLY A 157 -4.04 0.84 -11.29
N ALA A 158 -3.98 -0.26 -12.05
CA ALA A 158 -2.75 -0.76 -12.65
C ALA A 158 -2.09 0.28 -13.57
N LYS A 159 -2.88 0.94 -14.41
CA LYS A 159 -2.40 2.03 -15.26
C LYS A 159 -1.87 3.20 -14.42
N MET A 160 -2.57 3.59 -13.36
CA MET A 160 -2.13 4.68 -12.47
C MET A 160 -0.78 4.36 -11.81
N LEU A 161 -0.57 3.15 -11.31
CA LEU A 161 0.71 2.75 -10.72
C LEU A 161 1.87 2.78 -11.72
N ARG A 162 1.63 2.65 -13.01
CA ARG A 162 2.69 2.54 -14.03
C ARG A 162 2.98 3.84 -14.77
N GLU A 163 1.95 4.63 -15.06
CA GLU A 163 2.03 5.72 -16.03
C GLU A 163 1.93 7.12 -15.42
N THR A 164 1.56 7.24 -14.13
CA THR A 164 1.43 8.57 -13.50
C THR A 164 2.76 9.30 -13.45
N ASN A 165 2.74 10.57 -13.83
CA ASN A 165 3.84 11.49 -13.60
C ASN A 165 3.58 12.25 -12.28
N GLY A 166 4.43 12.03 -11.29
CA GLY A 166 4.22 12.44 -9.91
C GLY A 166 3.86 11.26 -9.00
N SER A 167 3.75 11.52 -7.71
CA SER A 167 3.29 10.52 -6.74
C SER A 167 1.82 10.19 -6.97
N CYS A 168 1.43 8.92 -6.78
CA CYS A 168 0.03 8.53 -6.84
C CYS A 168 -0.40 7.71 -5.63
N PHE A 169 -1.70 7.73 -5.36
CA PHE A 169 -2.35 6.97 -4.30
C PHE A 169 -3.50 6.14 -4.87
N VAL A 170 -3.39 4.83 -4.74
CA VAL A 170 -4.43 3.88 -5.15
C VAL A 170 -4.98 3.19 -3.92
N LEU A 171 -6.29 3.30 -3.71
CA LEU A 171 -7.02 2.64 -2.63
C LEU A 171 -7.67 1.38 -3.18
N LEU A 172 -7.15 0.20 -2.80
CA LEU A 172 -7.71 -1.09 -3.19
C LEU A 172 -8.56 -1.64 -2.05
N ARG A 173 -9.89 -1.65 -2.20
CA ARG A 173 -10.82 -2.20 -1.22
C ARG A 173 -11.03 -3.69 -1.45
N VAL A 174 -10.74 -4.48 -0.42
CA VAL A 174 -10.80 -5.94 -0.47
C VAL A 174 -11.63 -6.51 0.67
N LYS A 175 -12.14 -7.71 0.51
CA LYS A 175 -12.83 -8.44 1.59
C LYS A 175 -11.93 -8.56 2.82
N PRO A 176 -12.49 -8.56 4.04
CA PRO A 176 -11.75 -8.76 5.29
C PRO A 176 -11.36 -10.24 5.46
N THR A 177 -10.50 -10.71 4.58
CA THR A 177 -9.98 -12.08 4.57
C THR A 177 -8.48 -12.09 4.83
N ASP A 178 -7.96 -13.24 5.24
CA ASP A 178 -6.53 -13.43 5.41
C ASP A 178 -5.78 -13.20 4.09
N GLY A 179 -4.56 -12.70 4.22
CA GLY A 179 -3.61 -12.64 3.10
C GLY A 179 -3.11 -14.03 2.70
N PRO A 180 -2.34 -14.12 1.61
CA PRO A 180 -1.79 -15.38 1.15
C PRO A 180 -0.94 -16.07 2.23
N LYS A 181 -0.95 -17.41 2.24
CA LYS A 181 -0.08 -18.20 3.12
C LYS A 181 1.32 -18.24 2.50
N VAL A 182 2.24 -17.49 3.07
CA VAL A 182 3.62 -17.37 2.58
C VAL A 182 4.60 -17.30 3.75
N LYS A 183 5.75 -17.93 3.61
CA LYS A 183 6.89 -17.72 4.51
C LYS A 183 7.55 -16.39 4.16
N ARG A 184 7.90 -15.63 5.16
CA ARG A 184 8.57 -14.33 5.01
C ARG A 184 9.82 -14.28 5.85
N LEU A 185 10.83 -13.56 5.36
CA LEU A 185 12.00 -13.21 6.17
C LEU A 185 11.55 -12.20 7.26
N MET A 186 11.56 -12.64 8.52
CA MET A 186 11.17 -11.81 9.66
C MET A 186 12.36 -11.17 10.36
N ASP A 187 13.57 -11.43 9.89
CA ASP A 187 14.81 -10.78 10.35
C ASP A 187 14.95 -9.43 9.61
N PRO A 188 14.80 -8.29 10.30
CA PRO A 188 14.85 -6.97 9.66
C PRO A 188 16.26 -6.63 9.15
N ASP A 189 17.32 -7.09 9.82
CA ASP A 189 18.70 -6.82 9.40
C ASP A 189 19.05 -7.60 8.12
N ALA A 190 18.72 -8.88 8.06
CA ALA A 190 18.91 -9.69 6.87
C ALA A 190 18.04 -9.16 5.70
N SER A 191 16.81 -8.74 5.96
CA SER A 191 15.93 -8.11 4.95
C SER A 191 16.53 -6.82 4.41
N ARG A 192 17.06 -5.96 5.29
CA ARG A 192 17.72 -4.70 4.91
C ARG A 192 18.98 -4.96 4.06
N VAL A 193 19.83 -5.85 4.48
CA VAL A 193 21.07 -6.18 3.73
C VAL A 193 20.74 -6.73 2.34
N ARG A 194 19.81 -7.70 2.27
CA ARG A 194 19.34 -8.28 1.00
C ARG A 194 18.81 -7.22 0.05
N PHE A 195 17.93 -6.33 0.55
CA PHE A 195 17.34 -5.27 -0.25
C PHE A 195 18.37 -4.24 -0.72
N ARG A 196 19.32 -3.85 0.15
CA ARG A 196 20.42 -2.93 -0.23
C ARG A 196 21.32 -3.54 -1.30
N MET A 197 21.70 -4.80 -1.15
CA MET A 197 22.48 -5.51 -2.17
C MET A 197 21.80 -5.47 -3.54
N ALA A 198 20.50 -5.74 -3.59
CA ALA A 198 19.73 -5.73 -4.84
C ALA A 198 19.55 -4.32 -5.42
N SER A 199 19.45 -3.31 -4.55
CA SER A 199 19.17 -1.93 -4.99
C SER A 199 20.43 -1.13 -5.28
N LEU A 200 21.54 -1.39 -4.59
CA LEU A 200 22.81 -0.61 -4.67
C LEU A 200 23.99 -1.42 -5.15
N GLY A 201 23.93 -2.76 -5.15
CA GLY A 201 25.05 -3.65 -5.47
C GLY A 201 26.05 -3.85 -4.31
N HIS A 202 25.75 -3.29 -3.11
CA HIS A 202 26.56 -3.47 -1.91
C HIS A 202 25.68 -3.42 -0.65
N PRO A 203 26.11 -4.04 0.50
CA PRO A 203 25.31 -4.10 1.73
C PRO A 203 25.10 -2.75 2.39
#